data_72e7b95775cdf8806782b7b56ec89597
#
_entry.id   72e7b95775cdf8806782b7b56ec89597
#
_cell.length_a   1.000
_cell.length_b   1.000
_cell.length_c   1.000
_cell.angle_alpha   90.00
_cell.angle_beta   90.00
_cell.angle_gamma   90.00
#
_symmetry.space_group_name_H-M   'P 1'
#
loop_
_entity.id
_entity.type
_entity.pdbx_description
1 polymer ?
#
loop_
_entity_poly.entity_id
_entity_poly.type
_entity_poly.pdbx_seq_one_letter_code
_entity_poly.pdbx_strand_id
1 'polypeptide(L)'
;MSKPLKIAVVGPAHPYRGGLASIMETMAREFQRRGYEVDILTFTLQYPSLLFPGKSQTVDTPAPVDLRIQRRVSTINPFTWWSVGRELCKALPDIVLMKYWTPFMSPCFGSIARLARKNGHTRVICQIDNVEPHEHHITDRAFNRYYLNSVDGFVYMSEQVHRELREYTSAPALFSPHPMFENFGARVERERACEELGLEPNTRYVMFFGLIRDYKGLDTLLEAWAKFRREGCKLLIAGEFYASRSKYISIIERLGLGEDIVLHDYFIPDDRVKYYFSAVDCVVLPYKTATQSGVTQICYNFCTPVIVTDVGGLAEIVPDDRVGYVCEPSVDGVANALDRIFEGDNIARFSRNMESERERFSWSAMCDKIEEVALTSK
;
A
#
# COMPACT_ATOMS: atom_id res chain seq x y z
N MET A 1 27.24 -26.87 0.07
CA MET A 1 26.20 -25.83 0.31
C MET A 1 26.52 -24.68 -0.62
N SER A 2 25.63 -24.27 -1.49
CA SER A 2 25.78 -23.05 -2.32
C SER A 2 25.88 -21.85 -1.39
N LYS A 3 26.75 -20.89 -1.73
CA LYS A 3 26.88 -19.63 -0.97
C LYS A 3 25.51 -18.93 -0.97
N PRO A 4 25.03 -18.40 0.18
CA PRO A 4 23.80 -17.66 0.21
C PRO A 4 23.89 -16.46 -0.73
N LEU A 5 22.83 -16.18 -1.46
CA LEU A 5 22.72 -14.99 -2.31
C LEU A 5 22.73 -13.73 -1.44
N LYS A 6 23.32 -12.65 -1.95
CA LYS A 6 23.47 -11.39 -1.25
C LYS A 6 22.59 -10.30 -1.82
N ILE A 7 21.85 -9.61 -0.97
CA ILE A 7 21.03 -8.46 -1.32
C ILE A 7 21.49 -7.23 -0.56
N ALA A 8 21.73 -6.14 -1.29
CA ALA A 8 21.93 -4.82 -0.71
C ALA A 8 20.67 -3.97 -0.98
N VAL A 9 19.99 -3.59 0.07
CA VAL A 9 18.82 -2.70 0.01
C VAL A 9 19.30 -1.26 0.13
N VAL A 10 18.98 -0.39 -0.84
CA VAL A 10 19.32 1.03 -0.81
C VAL A 10 18.03 1.86 -0.77
N GLY A 11 17.72 2.43 0.38
CA GLY A 11 16.48 3.18 0.56
C GLY A 11 16.18 3.55 2.00
N PRO A 12 14.96 4.05 2.29
CA PRO A 12 14.58 4.43 3.64
C PRO A 12 14.47 3.21 4.55
N ALA A 13 15.03 3.32 5.73
CA ALA A 13 14.93 2.37 6.83
C ALA A 13 15.18 3.13 8.15
N HIS A 14 15.06 2.48 9.29
CA HIS A 14 15.37 3.09 10.59
C HIS A 14 16.65 3.96 10.54
N PRO A 15 16.66 5.18 11.10
CA PRO A 15 15.63 5.81 11.93
C PRO A 15 14.52 6.55 11.17
N TYR A 16 14.49 6.47 9.85
CA TYR A 16 13.41 7.09 9.07
C TYR A 16 12.08 6.39 9.33
N ARG A 17 11.01 7.21 9.43
CA ARG A 17 9.66 6.74 9.73
C ARG A 17 8.76 6.71 8.49
N GLY A 18 7.67 5.99 8.60
CA GLY A 18 6.59 5.94 7.61
C GLY A 18 6.64 4.70 6.71
N GLY A 19 5.64 4.61 5.85
CA GLY A 19 5.38 3.42 5.05
C GLY A 19 6.55 2.94 4.20
N LEU A 20 7.32 3.88 3.62
CA LEU A 20 8.48 3.52 2.80
C LEU A 20 9.56 2.76 3.58
N ALA A 21 9.87 3.21 4.79
CA ALA A 21 10.86 2.53 5.65
C ALA A 21 10.34 1.16 6.08
N SER A 22 9.10 1.09 6.54
CA SER A 22 8.46 -0.17 6.94
C SER A 22 8.44 -1.20 5.81
N ILE A 23 8.12 -0.78 4.58
CA ILE A 23 8.12 -1.64 3.39
C ILE A 23 9.52 -2.22 3.14
N MET A 24 10.55 -1.38 3.13
CA MET A 24 11.92 -1.83 2.85
C MET A 24 12.45 -2.78 3.93
N GLU A 25 12.16 -2.50 5.20
CA GLU A 25 12.53 -3.37 6.31
C GLU A 25 11.79 -4.71 6.28
N THR A 26 10.51 -4.71 5.94
CA THR A 26 9.73 -5.95 5.83
C THR A 26 10.19 -6.81 4.66
N MET A 27 10.51 -6.21 3.51
CA MET A 27 11.12 -6.94 2.38
C MET A 27 12.49 -7.51 2.76
N ALA A 28 13.31 -6.75 3.50
CA ALA A 28 14.60 -7.24 3.97
C ALA A 28 14.46 -8.48 4.87
N ARG A 29 13.49 -8.47 5.80
CA ARG A 29 13.18 -9.63 6.65
C ARG A 29 12.69 -10.83 5.84
N GLU A 30 11.85 -10.60 4.83
CA GLU A 30 11.37 -11.68 3.97
C GLU A 30 12.53 -12.33 3.19
N PHE A 31 13.47 -11.53 2.66
CA PHE A 31 14.67 -12.07 2.03
C PHE A 31 15.57 -12.81 3.01
N GLN A 32 15.75 -12.33 4.25
CA GLN A 32 16.45 -13.07 5.29
C GLN A 32 15.78 -14.40 5.62
N ARG A 33 14.45 -14.43 5.71
CA ARG A 33 13.65 -15.66 5.92
C ARG A 33 13.89 -16.69 4.80
N ARG A 34 14.14 -16.23 3.58
CA ARG A 34 14.50 -17.05 2.41
C ARG A 34 15.96 -17.50 2.40
N GLY A 35 16.76 -17.10 3.38
CA GLY A 35 18.16 -17.47 3.51
C GLY A 35 19.14 -16.54 2.77
N TYR A 36 18.72 -15.36 2.35
CA TYR A 36 19.61 -14.35 1.78
C TYR A 36 20.41 -13.62 2.87
N GLU A 37 21.63 -13.23 2.52
CA GLU A 37 22.41 -12.25 3.31
C GLU A 37 21.96 -10.85 2.91
N VAL A 38 21.37 -10.09 3.84
CA VAL A 38 20.75 -8.77 3.54
C VAL A 38 21.42 -7.66 4.33
N ASP A 39 21.88 -6.63 3.63
CA ASP A 39 22.38 -5.37 4.19
C ASP A 39 21.48 -4.20 3.72
N ILE A 40 21.13 -3.28 4.64
CA ILE A 40 20.36 -2.08 4.32
C ILE A 40 21.26 -0.85 4.42
N LEU A 41 21.39 -0.12 3.33
CA LEU A 41 22.10 1.14 3.23
C LEU A 41 21.09 2.29 3.20
N THR A 42 20.81 2.87 4.35
CA THR A 42 19.84 3.95 4.51
C THR A 42 20.49 5.33 4.53
N PHE A 43 19.67 6.35 4.67
CA PHE A 43 20.09 7.74 4.55
C PHE A 43 20.79 8.27 5.81
N THR A 44 21.83 9.07 5.60
CA THR A 44 22.31 10.06 6.56
C THR A 44 21.47 11.33 6.45
N LEU A 45 21.02 11.67 5.22
CA LEU A 45 20.09 12.74 4.90
C LEU A 45 19.18 12.30 3.75
N GLN A 46 17.87 12.16 4.01
CA GLN A 46 16.87 11.80 2.99
C GLN A 46 16.34 13.06 2.29
N TYR A 47 15.83 14.03 3.04
CA TYR A 47 15.41 15.34 2.54
C TYR A 47 16.07 16.46 3.32
N PRO A 48 16.57 17.52 2.65
CA PRO A 48 16.87 18.78 3.33
C PRO A 48 15.65 19.29 4.09
N SER A 49 15.86 19.90 5.26
CA SER A 49 14.77 20.39 6.12
C SER A 49 13.80 21.33 5.40
N LEU A 50 14.32 22.12 4.44
CA LEU A 50 13.51 23.05 3.64
C LEU A 50 12.51 22.33 2.70
N LEU A 51 12.82 21.10 2.27
CA LEU A 51 11.98 20.31 1.34
C LEU A 51 11.06 19.33 2.06
N PHE A 52 11.15 19.24 3.38
CA PHE A 52 10.32 18.33 4.16
C PHE A 52 9.20 19.06 4.89
N PRO A 53 7.93 18.82 4.54
CA PRO A 53 6.80 19.57 5.13
C PRO A 53 6.44 19.13 6.56
N GLY A 54 7.03 18.05 7.07
CA GLY A 54 6.72 17.49 8.38
C GLY A 54 7.66 17.98 9.49
N LYS A 55 7.29 17.71 10.76
CA LYS A 55 8.08 18.10 11.94
C LYS A 55 9.36 17.27 12.12
N SER A 56 9.32 15.98 11.80
CA SER A 56 10.47 15.06 11.91
C SER A 56 10.40 13.97 10.84
N GLN A 57 11.56 13.64 10.24
CA GLN A 57 11.69 12.52 9.30
C GLN A 57 12.03 11.21 10.02
N THR A 58 12.44 11.28 11.28
CA THR A 58 13.01 10.17 12.04
C THR A 58 12.24 9.90 13.33
N VAL A 59 12.44 8.71 13.87
CA VAL A 59 11.99 8.28 15.19
C VAL A 59 13.21 8.09 16.10
N ASP A 60 12.98 8.25 17.42
CA ASP A 60 14.00 8.04 18.45
C ASP A 60 13.91 6.63 19.09
N THR A 61 13.25 5.69 18.41
CA THR A 61 13.16 4.29 18.86
C THR A 61 14.49 3.56 18.60
N PRO A 62 14.82 2.49 19.36
CA PRO A 62 15.97 1.67 19.08
C PRO A 62 15.92 1.05 17.67
N ALA A 63 17.08 0.89 17.04
CA ALA A 63 17.17 0.21 15.75
C ALA A 63 16.70 -1.25 15.85
N PRO A 64 16.04 -1.79 14.82
CA PRO A 64 15.72 -3.21 14.76
C PRO A 64 16.99 -4.06 14.87
N VAL A 65 17.02 -4.98 15.84
CA VAL A 65 18.22 -5.82 16.13
C VAL A 65 18.40 -6.95 15.11
N ASP A 66 17.35 -7.28 14.40
CA ASP A 66 17.28 -8.34 13.38
C ASP A 66 17.73 -7.88 11.99
N LEU A 67 17.94 -6.56 11.78
CA LEU A 67 18.33 -5.99 10.50
C LEU A 67 19.69 -5.30 10.58
N ARG A 68 20.53 -5.53 9.57
CA ARG A 68 21.82 -4.84 9.42
C ARG A 68 21.63 -3.53 8.68
N ILE A 69 21.33 -2.45 9.41
CA ILE A 69 21.05 -1.11 8.87
C ILE A 69 22.26 -0.20 9.05
N GLN A 70 22.72 0.41 7.97
CA GLN A 70 23.84 1.36 7.96
C GLN A 70 23.40 2.68 7.32
N ARG A 71 23.63 3.80 8.00
CA ARG A 71 23.36 5.15 7.48
C ARG A 71 24.54 5.62 6.64
N ARG A 72 24.42 5.56 5.32
CA ARG A 72 25.53 5.79 4.38
C ARG A 72 25.21 6.79 3.27
N VAL A 73 23.95 6.99 2.93
CA VAL A 73 23.53 7.72 1.73
C VAL A 73 23.05 9.13 2.10
N SER A 74 23.58 10.17 1.46
CA SER A 74 22.99 11.51 1.48
C SER A 74 22.44 11.85 0.09
N THR A 75 21.17 12.24 -0.01
CA THR A 75 20.54 12.53 -1.30
C THR A 75 21.14 13.73 -2.04
N ILE A 76 21.86 14.61 -1.34
CA ILE A 76 22.47 15.84 -1.90
C ILE A 76 24.00 15.84 -1.90
N ASN A 77 24.65 14.80 -1.35
CA ASN A 77 26.12 14.74 -1.29
C ASN A 77 26.70 13.69 -2.26
N PRO A 78 27.27 14.08 -3.44
CA PRO A 78 27.78 13.16 -4.43
C PRO A 78 28.95 12.28 -3.94
N PHE A 79 29.70 12.69 -2.94
CA PHE A 79 30.76 11.86 -2.38
C PHE A 79 30.22 10.59 -1.73
N THR A 80 29.04 10.66 -1.10
CA THR A 80 28.37 9.48 -0.54
C THR A 80 27.88 8.53 -1.64
N TRP A 81 27.40 9.05 -2.76
CA TRP A 81 26.97 8.23 -3.91
C TRP A 81 28.11 7.43 -4.51
N TRP A 82 29.26 8.13 -4.68
CA TRP A 82 30.48 7.50 -5.20
C TRP A 82 31.02 6.45 -4.22
N SER A 83 31.08 6.76 -2.91
CA SER A 83 31.54 5.84 -1.89
C SER A 83 30.69 4.58 -1.81
N VAL A 84 29.35 4.74 -1.70
CA VAL A 84 28.40 3.63 -1.62
C VAL A 84 28.39 2.81 -2.92
N GLY A 85 28.36 3.46 -4.08
CA GLY A 85 28.39 2.76 -5.35
C GLY A 85 29.66 1.94 -5.57
N ARG A 86 30.83 2.43 -5.16
CA ARG A 86 32.10 1.67 -5.19
C ARG A 86 32.16 0.54 -4.17
N GLU A 87 31.58 0.74 -3.00
CA GLU A 87 31.44 -0.30 -1.98
C GLU A 87 30.60 -1.46 -2.51
N LEU A 88 29.43 -1.18 -3.07
CA LEU A 88 28.55 -2.18 -3.69
C LEU A 88 29.24 -2.89 -4.87
N CYS A 89 29.96 -2.15 -5.73
CA CYS A 89 30.72 -2.73 -6.82
C CYS A 89 31.77 -3.75 -6.34
N LYS A 90 32.41 -3.52 -5.18
CA LYS A 90 33.42 -4.41 -4.58
C LYS A 90 32.81 -5.56 -3.80
N ALA A 91 31.67 -5.31 -3.12
CA ALA A 91 30.99 -6.30 -2.28
C ALA A 91 30.29 -7.39 -3.10
N LEU A 92 30.06 -7.14 -4.40
CA LEU A 92 29.45 -8.07 -5.33
C LEU A 92 28.11 -8.64 -4.81
N PRO A 93 27.14 -7.82 -4.35
CA PRO A 93 25.81 -8.35 -4.10
C PRO A 93 25.20 -8.87 -5.39
N ASP A 94 24.38 -9.93 -5.29
CA ASP A 94 23.65 -10.46 -6.44
C ASP A 94 22.57 -9.45 -6.91
N ILE A 95 21.89 -8.84 -5.92
CA ILE A 95 20.87 -7.83 -6.16
C ILE A 95 21.15 -6.57 -5.32
N VAL A 96 21.06 -5.42 -5.97
CA VAL A 96 20.86 -4.11 -5.31
C VAL A 96 19.42 -3.74 -5.49
N LEU A 97 18.63 -3.78 -4.40
CA LEU A 97 17.22 -3.41 -4.39
C LEU A 97 17.06 -1.94 -4.00
N MET A 98 16.47 -1.16 -4.87
CA MET A 98 16.17 0.26 -4.65
C MET A 98 14.68 0.51 -4.63
N LYS A 99 14.22 1.45 -3.78
CA LYS A 99 12.83 1.93 -3.78
C LYS A 99 12.77 3.34 -4.33
N TYR A 100 11.94 3.55 -5.36
CA TYR A 100 11.81 4.84 -6.04
C TYR A 100 10.39 5.40 -5.93
N TRP A 101 10.28 6.70 -5.56
CA TRP A 101 8.98 7.36 -5.36
C TRP A 101 8.96 8.84 -5.76
N THR A 102 10.11 9.42 -6.14
CA THR A 102 10.21 10.85 -6.53
C THR A 102 11.46 11.10 -7.37
N PRO A 103 11.37 11.98 -8.39
CA PRO A 103 12.51 12.38 -9.23
C PRO A 103 13.69 13.00 -8.46
N PHE A 104 13.44 13.60 -7.29
CA PHE A 104 14.48 14.15 -6.42
C PHE A 104 15.58 13.12 -6.06
N MET A 105 15.24 11.84 -5.96
CA MET A 105 16.20 10.77 -5.65
C MET A 105 17.09 10.36 -6.84
N SER A 106 16.70 10.71 -8.06
CA SER A 106 17.32 10.21 -9.29
C SER A 106 18.82 10.46 -9.43
N PRO A 107 19.37 11.66 -9.12
CA PRO A 107 20.81 11.89 -9.21
C PRO A 107 21.60 10.96 -8.27
N CYS A 108 21.11 10.78 -7.05
CA CYS A 108 21.71 9.92 -6.05
C CYS A 108 21.63 8.45 -6.47
N PHE A 109 20.44 7.94 -6.67
CA PHE A 109 20.19 6.53 -6.96
C PHE A 109 20.78 6.11 -8.32
N GLY A 110 20.67 6.95 -9.34
CA GLY A 110 21.24 6.69 -10.65
C GLY A 110 22.76 6.61 -10.64
N SER A 111 23.43 7.41 -9.82
CA SER A 111 24.88 7.36 -9.64
C SER A 111 25.33 6.08 -8.92
N ILE A 112 24.65 5.73 -7.83
CA ILE A 112 24.91 4.50 -7.07
C ILE A 112 24.71 3.28 -7.96
N ALA A 113 23.57 3.21 -8.68
CA ALA A 113 23.20 2.11 -9.57
C ALA A 113 24.27 1.89 -10.67
N ARG A 114 24.68 2.94 -11.37
CA ARG A 114 25.72 2.85 -12.42
C ARG A 114 27.05 2.36 -11.89
N LEU A 115 27.42 2.80 -10.68
CA LEU A 115 28.69 2.35 -10.08
C LEU A 115 28.60 0.90 -9.60
N ALA A 116 27.50 0.48 -8.98
CA ALA A 116 27.30 -0.89 -8.53
C ALA A 116 27.36 -1.88 -9.71
N ARG A 117 26.74 -1.55 -10.83
CA ARG A 117 26.69 -2.40 -12.03
C ARG A 117 28.03 -2.58 -12.75
N LYS A 118 29.04 -1.75 -12.46
CA LYS A 118 30.36 -1.84 -13.13
C LYS A 118 31.10 -3.17 -12.92
N ASN A 119 30.71 -3.94 -11.91
CA ASN A 119 31.28 -5.25 -11.63
C ASN A 119 30.76 -6.36 -12.59
N GLY A 120 29.75 -6.10 -13.40
CA GLY A 120 29.16 -7.05 -14.35
C GLY A 120 28.35 -8.20 -13.73
N HIS A 121 28.32 -8.29 -12.39
CA HIS A 121 27.63 -9.32 -11.61
C HIS A 121 26.31 -8.82 -11.04
N THR A 122 26.36 -7.69 -10.33
CA THR A 122 25.23 -7.11 -9.60
C THR A 122 24.10 -6.68 -10.50
N ARG A 123 22.88 -7.09 -10.19
CA ARG A 123 21.63 -6.59 -10.82
C ARG A 123 21.01 -5.51 -9.94
N VAL A 124 20.70 -4.38 -10.55
CA VAL A 124 19.99 -3.29 -9.83
C VAL A 124 18.52 -3.38 -10.17
N ILE A 125 17.71 -3.71 -9.18
CA ILE A 125 16.25 -3.83 -9.30
C ILE A 125 15.58 -2.71 -8.53
N CYS A 126 14.56 -2.13 -9.13
CA CYS A 126 13.80 -1.02 -8.55
C CYS A 126 12.36 -1.42 -8.26
N GLN A 127 11.95 -1.32 -7.01
CA GLN A 127 10.55 -1.28 -6.66
C GLN A 127 10.09 0.19 -6.79
N ILE A 128 9.17 0.44 -7.74
CA ILE A 128 8.76 1.79 -8.11
C ILE A 128 7.32 2.09 -7.68
N ASP A 129 7.15 3.19 -6.93
CA ASP A 129 5.83 3.63 -6.44
C ASP A 129 5.20 4.66 -7.39
N ASN A 130 5.99 5.63 -7.86
CA ASN A 130 5.58 6.66 -8.80
C ASN A 130 6.74 7.00 -9.74
N VAL A 131 6.42 7.26 -11.00
CA VAL A 131 7.36 7.81 -11.99
C VAL A 131 7.23 9.33 -12.03
N GLU A 132 6.01 9.81 -12.17
CA GLU A 132 5.70 11.24 -12.23
C GLU A 132 5.14 11.72 -10.89
N PRO A 133 5.68 12.82 -10.34
CA PRO A 133 5.16 13.41 -9.11
C PRO A 133 3.83 14.12 -9.39
N HIS A 134 3.01 14.29 -8.37
CA HIS A 134 1.79 15.10 -8.47
C HIS A 134 2.05 16.58 -8.77
N GLU A 135 3.22 17.08 -8.40
CA GLU A 135 3.70 18.44 -8.71
C GLU A 135 4.90 18.32 -9.65
N HIS A 136 4.73 18.73 -10.91
CA HIS A 136 5.75 18.61 -11.95
C HIS A 136 6.77 19.73 -11.90
N HIS A 137 8.05 19.37 -12.00
CA HIS A 137 9.16 20.29 -12.22
C HIS A 137 9.82 20.06 -13.58
N ILE A 138 10.37 21.10 -14.19
CA ILE A 138 11.03 21.04 -15.50
C ILE A 138 12.17 20.00 -15.55
N THR A 139 12.81 19.75 -14.40
CA THR A 139 13.94 18.82 -14.25
C THR A 139 13.51 17.34 -14.14
N ASP A 140 12.26 17.06 -13.80
CA ASP A 140 11.79 15.71 -13.44
C ASP A 140 12.02 14.71 -14.58
N ARG A 141 11.75 15.13 -15.81
CA ARG A 141 11.92 14.27 -16.98
C ARG A 141 13.38 13.87 -17.22
N ALA A 142 14.31 14.79 -17.01
CA ALA A 142 15.74 14.52 -17.13
C ALA A 142 16.24 13.62 -15.98
N PHE A 143 15.77 13.86 -14.76
CA PHE A 143 16.09 13.08 -13.57
C PHE A 143 15.54 11.65 -13.69
N ASN A 144 14.28 11.49 -14.07
CA ASN A 144 13.69 10.19 -14.32
C ASN A 144 14.49 9.42 -15.38
N ARG A 145 14.78 10.04 -16.54
CA ARG A 145 15.59 9.40 -17.58
C ARG A 145 16.96 8.99 -17.06
N TYR A 146 17.60 9.81 -16.24
CA TYR A 146 18.90 9.50 -15.66
C TYR A 146 18.86 8.26 -14.77
N TYR A 147 17.88 8.14 -13.88
CA TYR A 147 17.79 7.01 -12.97
C TYR A 147 17.22 5.76 -13.65
N LEU A 148 16.07 5.85 -14.30
CA LEU A 148 15.36 4.69 -14.84
C LEU A 148 16.18 3.92 -15.88
N ASN A 149 17.07 4.60 -16.64
CA ASN A 149 18.02 3.94 -17.54
C ASN A 149 19.28 3.39 -16.84
N SER A 150 19.39 3.50 -15.52
CA SER A 150 20.48 2.89 -14.76
C SER A 150 20.08 1.60 -14.02
N VAL A 151 18.81 1.21 -14.13
CA VAL A 151 18.21 0.06 -13.47
C VAL A 151 18.08 -1.10 -14.46
N ASP A 152 18.29 -2.33 -14.01
CA ASP A 152 18.20 -3.53 -14.84
C ASP A 152 16.77 -4.06 -14.97
N GLY A 153 15.92 -3.82 -13.94
CA GLY A 153 14.54 -4.26 -13.96
C GLY A 153 13.69 -3.62 -12.87
N PHE A 154 12.39 -3.69 -13.03
CA PHE A 154 11.42 -2.99 -12.18
C PHE A 154 10.35 -3.92 -11.66
N VAL A 155 9.87 -3.62 -10.44
CA VAL A 155 8.60 -4.14 -9.91
C VAL A 155 7.69 -2.95 -9.65
N TYR A 156 6.53 -2.92 -10.30
CA TYR A 156 5.56 -1.83 -10.21
C TYR A 156 4.24 -2.31 -9.60
N MET A 157 3.45 -1.37 -9.02
CA MET A 157 2.26 -1.69 -8.25
C MET A 157 0.95 -1.19 -8.86
N SER A 158 1.00 -0.48 -10.01
CA SER A 158 -0.20 -0.07 -10.75
C SER A 158 0.11 0.06 -12.25
N GLU A 159 -0.89 -0.19 -13.09
CA GLU A 159 -0.75 -0.06 -14.55
C GLU A 159 -0.49 1.39 -15.00
N GLN A 160 -0.91 2.38 -14.21
CA GLN A 160 -0.55 3.77 -14.47
C GLN A 160 0.98 3.96 -14.39
N VAL A 161 1.60 3.50 -13.29
CA VAL A 161 3.07 3.57 -13.12
C VAL A 161 3.79 2.82 -14.23
N HIS A 162 3.25 1.68 -14.68
CA HIS A 162 3.80 0.94 -15.81
C HIS A 162 3.78 1.75 -17.12
N ARG A 163 2.64 2.38 -17.44
CA ARG A 163 2.53 3.23 -18.64
C ARG A 163 3.53 4.40 -18.61
N GLU A 164 3.62 5.10 -17.48
CA GLU A 164 4.58 6.17 -17.29
C GLU A 164 6.03 5.67 -17.40
N LEU A 165 6.37 4.51 -16.81
CA LEU A 165 7.70 3.90 -16.89
C LEU A 165 8.12 3.61 -18.33
N ARG A 166 7.19 3.13 -19.16
CA ARG A 166 7.45 2.81 -20.57
C ARG A 166 7.81 4.01 -21.43
N GLU A 167 7.56 5.24 -21.00
CA GLU A 167 8.05 6.45 -21.67
C GLU A 167 9.58 6.66 -21.51
N TYR A 168 10.19 6.01 -20.51
CA TYR A 168 11.60 6.21 -20.15
C TYR A 168 12.48 5.01 -20.46
N THR A 169 11.98 3.79 -20.35
CA THR A 169 12.79 2.57 -20.45
C THR A 169 12.00 1.38 -20.97
N SER A 170 12.72 0.48 -21.69
CA SER A 170 12.23 -0.83 -22.11
C SER A 170 12.71 -1.98 -21.21
N ALA A 171 13.38 -1.68 -20.10
CA ALA A 171 13.86 -2.70 -19.16
C ALA A 171 12.69 -3.59 -18.66
N PRO A 172 12.95 -4.87 -18.34
CA PRO A 172 11.95 -5.77 -17.79
C PRO A 172 11.21 -5.14 -16.60
N ALA A 173 9.89 -5.29 -16.57
CA ALA A 173 9.06 -4.78 -15.47
C ALA A 173 7.94 -5.78 -15.19
N LEU A 174 7.74 -6.13 -13.92
CA LEU A 174 6.72 -7.06 -13.47
C LEU A 174 5.75 -6.38 -12.52
N PHE A 175 4.49 -6.71 -12.67
CA PHE A 175 3.43 -6.27 -11.75
C PHE A 175 3.49 -7.07 -10.46
N SER A 176 3.44 -6.37 -9.34
CA SER A 176 3.15 -6.93 -8.02
C SER A 176 2.28 -5.94 -7.25
N PRO A 177 1.08 -6.32 -6.83
CA PRO A 177 0.25 -5.42 -6.05
C PRO A 177 0.95 -5.06 -4.73
N HIS A 178 0.54 -3.96 -4.12
CA HIS A 178 1.06 -3.55 -2.81
C HIS A 178 0.82 -4.68 -1.79
N PRO A 179 1.85 -5.15 -1.08
CA PRO A 179 1.68 -6.18 -0.06
C PRO A 179 0.73 -5.75 1.06
N MET A 180 0.09 -6.73 1.69
CA MET A 180 -0.82 -6.48 2.81
C MET A 180 -0.10 -5.90 4.02
N PHE A 181 -0.84 -5.12 4.80
CA PHE A 181 -0.39 -4.69 6.12
C PHE A 181 -0.71 -5.79 7.15
N GLU A 182 0.30 -6.34 7.79
CA GLU A 182 0.17 -7.42 8.78
C GLU A 182 0.18 -6.90 10.24
N ASN A 183 0.26 -5.59 10.44
CA ASN A 183 0.41 -4.94 11.75
C ASN A 183 -0.90 -4.83 12.56
N PHE A 184 -2.05 -5.22 11.98
CA PHE A 184 -3.35 -5.08 12.64
C PHE A 184 -3.74 -6.28 13.51
N GLY A 185 -2.92 -7.32 13.56
CA GLY A 185 -3.19 -8.56 14.30
C GLY A 185 -4.10 -9.54 13.57
N ALA A 186 -4.39 -10.67 14.22
CA ALA A 186 -5.23 -11.71 13.65
C ALA A 186 -6.73 -11.41 13.78
N ARG A 187 -7.54 -11.98 12.87
CA ARG A 187 -9.00 -11.98 12.97
C ARG A 187 -9.43 -12.60 14.31
N VAL A 188 -10.45 -12.04 14.92
CA VAL A 188 -11.07 -12.52 16.16
C VAL A 188 -12.49 -13.00 15.90
N GLU A 189 -13.07 -13.74 16.84
CA GLU A 189 -14.47 -14.17 16.75
C GLU A 189 -15.41 -12.97 16.72
N ARG A 190 -16.51 -13.08 15.93
CA ARG A 190 -17.45 -11.97 15.69
C ARG A 190 -18.08 -11.46 16.98
N GLU A 191 -18.47 -12.37 17.88
CA GLU A 191 -19.08 -12.04 19.16
C GLU A 191 -18.16 -11.15 19.99
N ARG A 192 -16.89 -11.52 20.10
CA ARG A 192 -15.87 -10.73 20.79
C ARG A 192 -15.64 -9.38 20.11
N ALA A 193 -15.60 -9.37 18.78
CA ALA A 193 -15.42 -8.13 18.03
C ALA A 193 -16.58 -7.16 18.27
N CYS A 194 -17.81 -7.68 18.24
CA CYS A 194 -19.01 -6.88 18.51
C CYS A 194 -19.04 -6.35 19.95
N GLU A 195 -18.71 -7.19 20.94
CA GLU A 195 -18.59 -6.77 22.34
C GLU A 195 -17.62 -5.60 22.52
N GLU A 196 -16.43 -5.72 21.93
CA GLU A 196 -15.38 -4.68 21.99
C GLU A 196 -15.78 -3.35 21.32
N LEU A 197 -16.72 -3.38 20.39
CA LEU A 197 -17.21 -2.23 19.64
C LEU A 197 -18.59 -1.73 20.10
N GLY A 198 -19.24 -2.42 21.03
CA GLY A 198 -20.61 -2.11 21.46
C GLY A 198 -21.65 -2.37 20.37
N LEU A 199 -21.42 -3.41 19.54
CA LEU A 199 -22.29 -3.82 18.44
C LEU A 199 -23.10 -5.07 18.77
N GLU A 200 -24.26 -5.24 18.13
CA GLU A 200 -25.11 -6.43 18.26
C GLU A 200 -24.59 -7.57 17.35
N PRO A 201 -24.21 -8.77 17.88
CA PRO A 201 -23.61 -9.82 17.08
C PRO A 201 -24.51 -10.37 15.96
N ASN A 202 -25.83 -10.35 16.17
CA ASN A 202 -26.82 -10.85 15.22
C ASN A 202 -27.22 -9.84 14.12
N THR A 203 -26.75 -8.59 14.23
CA THR A 203 -26.96 -7.56 13.22
C THR A 203 -25.92 -7.67 12.12
N ARG A 204 -26.31 -7.51 10.86
CA ARG A 204 -25.37 -7.41 9.75
C ARG A 204 -24.81 -6.01 9.65
N TYR A 205 -23.50 -5.89 9.43
CA TYR A 205 -22.84 -4.60 9.33
C TYR A 205 -22.13 -4.44 7.99
N VAL A 206 -22.48 -3.35 7.30
CA VAL A 206 -21.68 -2.81 6.20
C VAL A 206 -20.81 -1.70 6.76
N MET A 207 -19.54 -1.63 6.40
CA MET A 207 -18.63 -0.65 6.97
C MET A 207 -18.05 0.31 5.93
N PHE A 208 -18.06 1.60 6.26
CA PHE A 208 -17.16 2.61 5.68
C PHE A 208 -16.00 2.82 6.67
N PHE A 209 -14.76 2.72 6.20
CA PHE A 209 -13.58 2.76 7.08
C PHE A 209 -12.51 3.77 6.65
N GLY A 210 -11.86 4.39 7.65
CA GLY A 210 -10.69 5.26 7.52
C GLY A 210 -11.03 6.75 7.48
N LEU A 211 -10.00 7.61 7.31
CA LEU A 211 -10.16 9.07 7.34
C LEU A 211 -11.26 9.53 6.37
N ILE A 212 -12.23 10.28 6.87
CA ILE A 212 -13.40 10.73 6.10
C ILE A 212 -13.04 12.01 5.36
N ARG A 213 -12.93 11.88 4.03
CA ARG A 213 -12.63 12.97 3.08
C ARG A 213 -13.65 12.95 1.94
N ASP A 214 -13.90 14.10 1.32
CA ASP A 214 -14.95 14.24 0.27
C ASP A 214 -14.77 13.28 -0.91
N TYR A 215 -13.52 13.05 -1.34
CA TYR A 215 -13.23 12.15 -2.46
C TYR A 215 -13.55 10.68 -2.15
N LYS A 216 -13.64 10.29 -0.87
CA LYS A 216 -14.00 8.93 -0.45
C LYS A 216 -15.49 8.62 -0.54
N GLY A 217 -16.33 9.60 -0.85
CA GLY A 217 -17.70 9.38 -1.27
C GLY A 217 -18.65 8.89 -0.18
N LEU A 218 -18.42 9.23 1.11
CA LEU A 218 -19.36 8.88 2.16
C LEU A 218 -20.76 9.45 1.90
N ASP A 219 -20.86 10.63 1.28
CA ASP A 219 -22.12 11.21 0.84
C ASP A 219 -22.86 10.30 -0.18
N THR A 220 -22.15 9.76 -1.16
CA THR A 220 -22.68 8.79 -2.12
C THR A 220 -23.18 7.52 -1.42
N LEU A 221 -22.41 7.01 -0.42
CA LEU A 221 -22.84 5.84 0.35
C LEU A 221 -24.09 6.09 1.18
N LEU A 222 -24.22 7.24 1.81
CA LEU A 222 -25.41 7.59 2.59
C LEU A 222 -26.69 7.65 1.73
N GLU A 223 -26.59 8.25 0.54
CA GLU A 223 -27.70 8.27 -0.43
C GLU A 223 -28.02 6.86 -0.95
N ALA A 224 -27.00 6.04 -1.22
CA ALA A 224 -27.18 4.64 -1.62
C ALA A 224 -27.80 3.79 -0.50
N TRP A 225 -27.36 4.02 0.74
CA TRP A 225 -27.91 3.35 1.91
C TRP A 225 -29.39 3.63 2.11
N ALA A 226 -29.83 4.87 1.87
CA ALA A 226 -31.25 5.24 1.93
C ALA A 226 -32.12 4.48 0.90
N LYS A 227 -31.55 4.07 -0.24
CA LYS A 227 -32.22 3.22 -1.24
C LYS A 227 -32.20 1.74 -0.84
N PHE A 228 -31.07 1.27 -0.31
CA PHE A 228 -30.85 -0.13 0.08
C PHE A 228 -31.74 -0.57 1.26
N ARG A 229 -31.81 0.19 2.33
CA ARG A 229 -32.55 -0.05 3.60
C ARG A 229 -33.03 -1.48 3.82
N ARG A 230 -32.16 -2.32 4.34
CA ARG A 230 -32.47 -3.72 4.61
C ARG A 230 -32.65 -3.95 6.09
N GLU A 231 -33.75 -4.57 6.50
CA GLU A 231 -34.00 -4.95 7.89
C GLU A 231 -32.88 -5.85 8.44
N GLY A 232 -32.45 -5.63 9.68
CA GLY A 232 -31.35 -6.34 10.30
C GLY A 232 -29.95 -5.97 9.80
N CYS A 233 -29.84 -4.92 8.95
CA CYS A 233 -28.56 -4.37 8.50
C CYS A 233 -28.34 -2.97 9.05
N LYS A 234 -27.10 -2.65 9.46
CA LYS A 234 -26.67 -1.31 9.85
C LYS A 234 -25.40 -0.89 9.10
N LEU A 235 -25.26 0.40 8.88
CA LEU A 235 -24.06 1.01 8.34
C LEU A 235 -23.16 1.46 9.48
N LEU A 236 -21.98 0.86 9.60
CA LEU A 236 -20.95 1.28 10.53
C LEU A 236 -20.00 2.26 9.83
N ILE A 237 -19.95 3.51 10.27
CA ILE A 237 -19.02 4.53 9.80
C ILE A 237 -17.91 4.64 10.85
N ALA A 238 -16.69 4.23 10.49
CA ALA A 238 -15.55 4.19 11.40
C ALA A 238 -14.37 5.00 10.85
N GLY A 239 -14.08 6.13 11.48
CA GLY A 239 -12.95 6.98 11.11
C GLY A 239 -13.12 8.44 11.44
N GLU A 240 -12.01 9.15 11.53
CA GLU A 240 -11.95 10.57 11.88
C GLU A 240 -12.34 11.45 10.67
N PHE A 241 -13.13 12.49 10.92
CA PHE A 241 -13.51 13.47 9.90
C PHE A 241 -12.38 14.46 9.59
N TYR A 242 -11.92 14.42 8.34
CA TYR A 242 -11.04 15.42 7.71
C TYR A 242 -11.79 16.31 6.73
N ALA A 243 -13.10 16.09 6.58
CA ALA A 243 -14.07 16.93 5.91
C ALA A 243 -15.07 17.49 6.92
N SER A 244 -16.00 18.33 6.48
CA SER A 244 -17.02 18.91 7.36
C SER A 244 -17.95 17.83 7.91
N ARG A 245 -17.84 17.50 9.19
CA ARG A 245 -18.71 16.55 9.90
C ARG A 245 -20.18 16.92 9.77
N SER A 246 -20.50 18.21 9.90
CA SER A 246 -21.88 18.71 9.83
C SER A 246 -22.55 18.40 8.49
N LYS A 247 -21.81 18.43 7.38
CA LYS A 247 -22.29 18.02 6.05
C LYS A 247 -22.92 16.62 6.10
N TYR A 248 -22.20 15.65 6.66
CA TYR A 248 -22.64 14.25 6.68
C TYR A 248 -23.76 14.01 7.69
N ILE A 249 -23.73 14.67 8.86
CA ILE A 249 -24.82 14.60 9.83
C ILE A 249 -26.12 15.14 9.22
N SER A 250 -26.06 16.28 8.51
CA SER A 250 -27.25 16.83 7.82
C SER A 250 -27.80 15.87 6.76
N ILE A 251 -26.96 15.10 6.07
CA ILE A 251 -27.42 14.08 5.11
C ILE A 251 -28.13 12.94 5.86
N ILE A 252 -27.55 12.44 6.96
CA ILE A 252 -28.14 11.39 7.79
C ILE A 252 -29.52 11.79 8.32
N GLU A 253 -29.64 13.01 8.84
CA GLU A 253 -30.90 13.57 9.34
C GLU A 253 -31.93 13.74 8.22
N ARG A 254 -31.54 14.34 7.11
CA ARG A 254 -32.40 14.55 5.93
C ARG A 254 -32.99 13.25 5.37
N LEU A 255 -32.16 12.18 5.36
CA LEU A 255 -32.55 10.86 4.85
C LEU A 255 -33.23 9.97 5.91
N GLY A 256 -33.30 10.41 7.18
CA GLY A 256 -33.89 9.67 8.27
C GLY A 256 -33.15 8.36 8.58
N LEU A 257 -31.79 8.38 8.56
CA LEU A 257 -30.95 7.20 8.72
C LEU A 257 -30.40 7.01 10.14
N GLY A 258 -30.86 7.81 11.12
CA GLY A 258 -30.29 7.81 12.47
C GLY A 258 -30.25 6.44 13.15
N GLU A 259 -31.30 5.63 13.00
CA GLU A 259 -31.39 4.28 13.57
C GLU A 259 -30.59 3.22 12.78
N ASP A 260 -30.29 3.51 11.51
CA ASP A 260 -29.60 2.59 10.62
C ASP A 260 -28.07 2.73 10.68
N ILE A 261 -27.55 3.78 11.34
CA ILE A 261 -26.13 4.13 11.35
C ILE A 261 -25.54 4.01 12.73
N VAL A 262 -24.38 3.33 12.80
CA VAL A 262 -23.47 3.38 13.95
C VAL A 262 -22.28 4.25 13.57
N LEU A 263 -22.02 5.32 14.33
CA LEU A 263 -20.98 6.29 14.03
C LEU A 263 -19.84 6.22 15.07
N HIS A 264 -18.65 5.84 14.60
CA HIS A 264 -17.40 5.88 15.35
C HIS A 264 -16.49 6.96 14.74
N ASP A 265 -16.73 8.22 15.07
CA ASP A 265 -16.12 9.42 14.47
C ASP A 265 -14.80 9.83 15.12
N TYR A 266 -13.89 8.88 15.29
CA TYR A 266 -12.56 9.10 15.85
C TYR A 266 -11.50 8.29 15.09
N PHE A 267 -10.23 8.64 15.30
CA PHE A 267 -9.12 7.87 14.75
C PHE A 267 -9.10 6.44 15.33
N ILE A 268 -9.09 5.45 14.45
CA ILE A 268 -9.06 4.05 14.86
C ILE A 268 -7.60 3.61 15.00
N PRO A 269 -7.11 3.28 16.23
CA PRO A 269 -5.76 2.78 16.44
C PRO A 269 -5.54 1.41 15.77
N ASP A 270 -4.30 1.14 15.34
CA ASP A 270 -3.96 -0.08 14.59
C ASP A 270 -4.34 -1.38 15.33
N ASP A 271 -4.18 -1.41 16.66
CA ASP A 271 -4.52 -2.55 17.50
C ASP A 271 -6.04 -2.80 17.63
N ARG A 272 -6.87 -1.80 17.28
CA ARG A 272 -8.33 -1.87 17.27
C ARG A 272 -8.91 -2.29 15.93
N VAL A 273 -8.17 -2.13 14.82
CA VAL A 273 -8.64 -2.41 13.44
C VAL A 273 -9.18 -3.84 13.30
N LYS A 274 -8.53 -4.82 13.93
CA LYS A 274 -8.98 -6.23 13.91
C LYS A 274 -10.43 -6.43 14.35
N TYR A 275 -10.90 -5.67 15.32
CA TYR A 275 -12.28 -5.80 15.81
C TYR A 275 -13.28 -5.29 14.76
N TYR A 276 -12.99 -4.16 14.11
CA TYR A 276 -13.84 -3.61 13.05
C TYR A 276 -14.01 -4.60 11.89
N PHE A 277 -12.90 -5.10 11.35
CA PHE A 277 -12.93 -6.03 10.22
C PHE A 277 -13.42 -7.44 10.58
N SER A 278 -13.41 -7.82 11.86
CA SER A 278 -13.98 -9.08 12.34
C SER A 278 -15.49 -9.00 12.62
N ALA A 279 -16.00 -7.79 12.91
CA ALA A 279 -17.40 -7.59 13.24
C ALA A 279 -18.31 -7.41 12.02
N VAL A 280 -17.75 -7.00 10.86
CA VAL A 280 -18.55 -6.59 9.70
C VAL A 280 -18.65 -7.67 8.63
N ASP A 281 -19.72 -7.61 7.84
CA ASP A 281 -20.00 -8.55 6.75
C ASP A 281 -19.31 -8.11 5.45
N CYS A 282 -19.20 -6.81 5.20
CA CYS A 282 -18.47 -6.24 4.07
C CYS A 282 -18.05 -4.79 4.32
N VAL A 283 -17.10 -4.33 3.51
CA VAL A 283 -16.62 -2.94 3.48
C VAL A 283 -17.06 -2.29 2.17
N VAL A 284 -17.40 -1.00 2.19
CA VAL A 284 -17.72 -0.22 0.99
C VAL A 284 -16.76 0.95 0.86
N LEU A 285 -16.11 1.05 -0.29
CA LEU A 285 -15.22 2.13 -0.68
C LEU A 285 -15.80 2.89 -1.88
N PRO A 286 -16.75 3.80 -1.65
CA PRO A 286 -17.53 4.47 -2.71
C PRO A 286 -16.76 5.68 -3.24
N TYR A 287 -15.47 5.51 -3.52
CA TYR A 287 -14.58 6.62 -3.84
C TYR A 287 -14.97 7.29 -5.15
N LYS A 288 -14.86 8.61 -5.20
CA LYS A 288 -15.09 9.43 -6.41
C LYS A 288 -13.85 9.47 -7.30
N THR A 289 -12.67 9.41 -6.65
CA THR A 289 -11.36 9.31 -7.29
C THR A 289 -10.40 8.54 -6.38
N ALA A 290 -9.53 7.73 -6.95
CA ALA A 290 -8.47 7.05 -6.20
C ALA A 290 -7.34 6.62 -7.13
N THR A 291 -6.10 6.57 -6.64
CA THR A 291 -5.01 5.81 -7.26
C THR A 291 -4.95 4.40 -6.69
N GLN A 292 -5.00 4.29 -5.36
CA GLN A 292 -5.02 3.04 -4.60
C GLN A 292 -5.73 3.26 -3.25
N SER A 293 -6.06 2.17 -2.54
CA SER A 293 -6.60 2.24 -1.18
C SER A 293 -5.93 1.23 -0.25
N GLY A 294 -5.32 1.69 0.83
CA GLY A 294 -4.83 0.81 1.88
C GLY A 294 -5.93 0.00 2.57
N VAL A 295 -7.18 0.45 2.50
CA VAL A 295 -8.32 -0.27 3.10
C VAL A 295 -8.61 -1.57 2.35
N THR A 296 -8.40 -1.64 1.03
CA THR A 296 -8.52 -2.90 0.28
C THR A 296 -7.53 -3.95 0.79
N GLN A 297 -6.31 -3.55 1.15
CA GLN A 297 -5.31 -4.45 1.72
C GLN A 297 -5.74 -4.98 3.10
N ILE A 298 -6.38 -4.14 3.91
CA ILE A 298 -6.93 -4.57 5.20
C ILE A 298 -8.10 -5.55 4.98
N CYS A 299 -8.96 -5.32 3.96
CA CYS A 299 -10.01 -6.25 3.59
C CYS A 299 -9.44 -7.65 3.26
N TYR A 300 -8.37 -7.73 2.47
CA TYR A 300 -7.68 -9.00 2.17
C TYR A 300 -7.07 -9.64 3.41
N ASN A 301 -6.44 -8.86 4.29
CA ASN A 301 -5.84 -9.39 5.53
C ASN A 301 -6.88 -10.10 6.40
N PHE A 302 -8.08 -9.53 6.49
CA PHE A 302 -9.18 -10.07 7.30
C PHE A 302 -10.18 -10.93 6.52
N CYS A 303 -9.96 -11.17 5.23
CA CYS A 303 -10.89 -11.87 4.33
C CYS A 303 -12.30 -11.28 4.39
N THR A 304 -12.42 -9.95 4.45
CA THR A 304 -13.69 -9.22 4.53
C THR A 304 -14.08 -8.73 3.14
N PRO A 305 -15.20 -9.21 2.55
CA PRO A 305 -15.66 -8.81 1.23
C PRO A 305 -15.74 -7.29 1.06
N VAL A 306 -15.48 -6.80 -0.16
CA VAL A 306 -15.41 -5.36 -0.39
C VAL A 306 -16.18 -4.93 -1.64
N ILE A 307 -16.95 -3.86 -1.53
CA ILE A 307 -17.55 -3.15 -2.66
C ILE A 307 -16.68 -1.92 -2.94
N VAL A 308 -16.24 -1.77 -4.17
CA VAL A 308 -15.49 -0.58 -4.62
C VAL A 308 -16.15 0.06 -5.84
N THR A 309 -15.98 1.35 -5.98
CA THR A 309 -16.32 2.03 -7.23
C THR A 309 -15.22 1.83 -8.28
N ASP A 310 -15.60 1.80 -9.56
CA ASP A 310 -14.67 1.68 -10.69
C ASP A 310 -13.95 3.02 -10.93
N VAL A 311 -13.01 3.32 -10.03
CA VAL A 311 -12.16 4.52 -10.11
C VAL A 311 -10.70 4.18 -9.84
N GLY A 312 -9.81 4.70 -10.68
CA GLY A 312 -8.37 4.52 -10.56
C GLY A 312 -7.97 3.04 -10.48
N GLY A 313 -7.08 2.69 -9.54
CA GLY A 313 -6.57 1.32 -9.37
C GLY A 313 -7.43 0.41 -8.49
N LEU A 314 -8.63 0.80 -8.06
CA LEU A 314 -9.44 -0.02 -7.15
C LEU A 314 -9.95 -1.30 -7.83
N ALA A 315 -10.42 -1.19 -9.08
CA ALA A 315 -10.88 -2.35 -9.86
C ALA A 315 -9.74 -3.33 -10.20
N GLU A 316 -8.50 -2.86 -10.30
CA GLU A 316 -7.32 -3.73 -10.53
C GLU A 316 -7.05 -4.65 -9.32
N ILE A 317 -7.39 -4.18 -8.12
CA ILE A 317 -7.13 -4.87 -6.86
C ILE A 317 -8.31 -5.78 -6.47
N VAL A 318 -9.54 -5.41 -6.82
CA VAL A 318 -10.78 -6.11 -6.45
C VAL A 318 -11.36 -6.79 -7.69
N PRO A 319 -11.05 -8.08 -7.95
CA PRO A 319 -11.71 -8.84 -9.02
C PRO A 319 -13.21 -8.89 -8.79
N ASP A 320 -13.99 -8.32 -9.75
CA ASP A 320 -15.45 -8.28 -9.67
C ASP A 320 -16.07 -9.69 -9.58
N ASP A 321 -17.11 -9.83 -8.78
CA ASP A 321 -17.82 -11.08 -8.49
C ASP A 321 -16.94 -12.22 -7.93
N ARG A 322 -15.70 -11.91 -7.51
CA ARG A 322 -14.79 -12.91 -6.92
C ARG A 322 -14.51 -12.66 -5.44
N VAL A 323 -14.22 -11.41 -5.06
CA VAL A 323 -13.91 -11.02 -3.68
C VAL A 323 -14.83 -9.91 -3.17
N GLY A 324 -15.76 -9.49 -4.01
CA GLY A 324 -16.71 -8.42 -3.80
C GLY A 324 -17.24 -7.91 -5.13
N TYR A 325 -17.66 -6.66 -5.18
CA TYR A 325 -18.20 -6.04 -6.39
C TYR A 325 -17.47 -4.74 -6.74
N VAL A 326 -17.26 -4.56 -8.05
CA VAL A 326 -16.87 -3.29 -8.66
C VAL A 326 -18.13 -2.65 -9.25
N CYS A 327 -18.43 -1.41 -8.89
CA CYS A 327 -19.64 -0.73 -9.33
C CYS A 327 -19.35 0.67 -9.88
N GLU A 328 -20.28 1.22 -10.64
CA GLU A 328 -20.18 2.61 -11.07
C GLU A 328 -20.10 3.58 -9.88
N PRO A 329 -19.34 4.68 -9.99
CA PRO A 329 -19.23 5.69 -8.93
C PRO A 329 -20.50 6.57 -8.87
N SER A 330 -21.64 5.92 -8.63
CA SER A 330 -22.96 6.52 -8.55
C SER A 330 -23.74 5.96 -7.36
N VAL A 331 -24.75 6.69 -6.94
CA VAL A 331 -25.67 6.26 -5.87
C VAL A 331 -26.33 4.92 -6.22
N ASP A 332 -26.79 4.79 -7.47
CA ASP A 332 -27.48 3.58 -7.94
C ASP A 332 -26.51 2.39 -8.09
N GLY A 333 -25.28 2.64 -8.58
CA GLY A 333 -24.25 1.61 -8.67
C GLY A 333 -23.91 1.03 -7.30
N VAL A 334 -23.70 1.88 -6.29
CA VAL A 334 -23.40 1.45 -4.91
C VAL A 334 -24.60 0.74 -4.28
N ALA A 335 -25.85 1.24 -4.47
CA ALA A 335 -27.05 0.61 -3.93
C ALA A 335 -27.27 -0.79 -4.53
N ASN A 336 -27.13 -0.95 -5.84
CA ASN A 336 -27.25 -2.25 -6.52
C ASN A 336 -26.16 -3.24 -6.05
N ALA A 337 -24.94 -2.77 -5.82
CA ALA A 337 -23.86 -3.62 -5.28
C ALA A 337 -24.15 -4.06 -3.84
N LEU A 338 -24.74 -3.18 -3.02
CA LEU A 338 -25.20 -3.51 -1.66
C LEU A 338 -26.32 -4.57 -1.68
N ASP A 339 -27.27 -4.51 -2.60
CA ASP A 339 -28.29 -5.54 -2.74
C ASP A 339 -27.68 -6.89 -3.10
N ARG A 340 -26.84 -6.90 -4.14
CA ARG A 340 -26.19 -8.11 -4.67
C ARG A 340 -25.30 -8.81 -3.65
N ILE A 341 -24.57 -8.07 -2.80
CA ILE A 341 -23.62 -8.69 -1.85
C ILE A 341 -24.32 -9.54 -0.79
N PHE A 342 -25.59 -9.21 -0.49
CA PHE A 342 -26.41 -9.97 0.44
C PHE A 342 -27.30 -11.03 -0.21
N GLU A 343 -27.18 -11.26 -1.52
CA GLU A 343 -27.86 -12.35 -2.20
C GLU A 343 -27.19 -13.71 -1.93
N GLY A 344 -28.00 -14.71 -1.59
CA GLY A 344 -27.50 -16.09 -1.37
C GLY A 344 -26.38 -16.16 -0.32
N ASP A 345 -25.27 -16.80 -0.69
CA ASP A 345 -24.08 -16.97 0.15
C ASP A 345 -22.88 -16.10 -0.30
N ASN A 346 -23.12 -15.01 -1.05
CA ASN A 346 -22.07 -14.20 -1.65
C ASN A 346 -21.00 -13.75 -0.64
N ILE A 347 -21.41 -13.28 0.56
CA ILE A 347 -20.46 -12.87 1.61
C ILE A 347 -19.51 -14.01 1.97
N ALA A 348 -20.04 -15.20 2.24
CA ALA A 348 -19.23 -16.36 2.59
C ALA A 348 -18.37 -16.85 1.39
N ARG A 349 -18.90 -16.79 0.18
CA ARG A 349 -18.18 -17.12 -1.06
C ARG A 349 -17.00 -16.19 -1.27
N PHE A 350 -17.22 -14.88 -1.18
CA PHE A 350 -16.17 -13.86 -1.35
C PHE A 350 -15.10 -13.95 -0.26
N SER A 351 -15.51 -14.18 0.98
CA SER A 351 -14.57 -14.37 2.09
C SER A 351 -13.64 -15.56 1.87
N ARG A 352 -14.19 -16.71 1.44
CA ARG A 352 -13.38 -17.91 1.06
C ARG A 352 -12.45 -17.63 -0.13
N ASN A 353 -12.94 -16.92 -1.14
CA ASN A 353 -12.11 -16.57 -2.30
C ASN A 353 -10.96 -15.64 -1.90
N MET A 354 -11.19 -14.71 -0.97
CA MET A 354 -10.12 -13.83 -0.47
C MET A 354 -8.99 -14.59 0.21
N GLU A 355 -9.24 -15.72 0.86
CA GLU A 355 -8.19 -16.55 1.44
C GLU A 355 -7.19 -17.06 0.38
N SER A 356 -7.68 -17.41 -0.82
CA SER A 356 -6.81 -17.84 -1.92
C SER A 356 -6.17 -16.65 -2.65
N GLU A 357 -6.89 -15.54 -2.77
CA GLU A 357 -6.41 -14.33 -3.47
C GLU A 357 -5.37 -13.55 -2.67
N ARG A 358 -5.42 -13.59 -1.34
CA ARG A 358 -4.52 -12.78 -0.49
C ARG A 358 -3.05 -13.15 -0.67
N GLU A 359 -2.73 -14.38 -1.13
CA GLU A 359 -1.34 -14.78 -1.35
C GLU A 359 -0.61 -13.87 -2.34
N ARG A 360 -1.32 -13.37 -3.37
CA ARG A 360 -0.73 -12.42 -4.33
C ARG A 360 -0.30 -11.09 -3.72
N PHE A 361 -0.84 -10.76 -2.53
CA PHE A 361 -0.51 -9.57 -1.76
C PHE A 361 0.47 -9.88 -0.62
N SER A 362 1.09 -11.04 -0.61
CA SER A 362 2.10 -11.38 0.38
C SER A 362 3.44 -10.71 0.08
N TRP A 363 4.23 -10.47 1.10
CA TRP A 363 5.62 -10.04 0.95
C TRP A 363 6.44 -11.07 0.19
N SER A 364 6.08 -12.35 0.33
CA SER A 364 6.67 -13.45 -0.43
C SER A 364 6.46 -13.26 -1.94
N ALA A 365 5.22 -13.00 -2.37
CA ALA A 365 4.91 -12.77 -3.78
C ALA A 365 5.65 -11.55 -4.36
N MET A 366 5.79 -10.46 -3.60
CA MET A 366 6.59 -9.30 -4.01
C MET A 366 8.06 -9.67 -4.19
N CYS A 367 8.64 -10.41 -3.25
CA CYS A 367 10.03 -10.86 -3.35
C CYS A 367 10.24 -11.84 -4.51
N ASP A 368 9.27 -12.73 -4.82
CA ASP A 368 9.31 -13.60 -6.02
C ASP A 368 9.43 -12.77 -7.30
N LYS A 369 8.67 -11.66 -7.39
CA LYS A 369 8.74 -10.76 -8.56
C LYS A 369 10.07 -10.03 -8.65
N ILE A 370 10.67 -9.66 -7.53
CA ILE A 370 12.01 -9.06 -7.51
C ILE A 370 13.06 -10.07 -7.99
N GLU A 371 13.00 -11.31 -7.53
CA GLU A 371 13.89 -12.39 -7.96
C GLU A 371 13.69 -12.72 -9.45
N GLU A 372 12.44 -12.85 -9.90
CA GLU A 372 12.08 -13.13 -11.29
C GLU A 372 12.63 -12.06 -12.25
N VAL A 373 12.42 -10.78 -11.90
CA VAL A 373 12.91 -9.68 -12.76
C VAL A 373 14.45 -9.59 -12.75
N ALA A 374 15.11 -9.92 -11.63
CA ALA A 374 16.57 -9.96 -11.56
C ALA A 374 17.17 -11.05 -12.47
N LEU A 375 16.48 -12.19 -12.63
CA LEU A 375 16.90 -13.29 -13.50
C LEU A 375 16.66 -12.98 -14.97
N THR A 376 15.60 -12.27 -15.32
CA THR A 376 15.24 -11.90 -16.71
C THR A 376 16.02 -10.72 -17.24
N SER A 377 16.68 -9.95 -16.39
CA SER A 377 17.45 -8.74 -16.72
C SER A 377 18.90 -9.04 -17.21
N LYS A 378 19.11 -10.13 -17.89
CA LYS A 378 20.44 -10.54 -18.40
C LYS A 378 20.86 -9.78 -19.63
#